data_78f5623e0062e9f63eb75dde19aa9d1a
#
_entry.id   78f5623e0062e9f63eb75dde19aa9d1a
#
_cell.length_a   1.000
_cell.length_b   1.000
_cell.length_c   1.000
_cell.angle_alpha   90.00
_cell.angle_beta   90.00
_cell.angle_gamma   90.00
#
_symmetry.space_group_name_H-M   'P 1'
#
loop_
_entity.id
_entity.type
_entity.pdbx_description
1 polymer ?
#
loop_
_entity_poly.entity_id
_entity_poly.type
_entity_poly.pdbx_seq_one_letter_code
_entity_poly.pdbx_strand_id
1 'polypeptide(L)'
;MARGLVDATGYDEMSLTSLSSADYSCLGRLVDDLMADFRDEKVSFSLPSLRIDSFSIDLAHKMQQVRKSGLTFAPEAGTQRLRDVINKGVTEENLMKACGAAFRQGWKQVKLYFMMGLPTETDEDVIGIAELAKKVVDLYTEIKGKRGCKVTISVACFVPKPYTPFQWFGQLPIEEFQRRQQLLKEHITDRAITFNYHDARLSVIEGVFARGDRRLAKVLHQAWQDGAKFDGWSDLYRDDVWHEAFRKCGVDMGYYNMRTRNFNEPLPWLVTSPGVNQEFLLREWHHAMNASLTEDCRRGRCTACGICPNLGVHVIDYKKQEDARLEQENQEAQSEQEKRADAAKQESKQVPAHDPKGPGRPRTLYAWRAEITKGEELRYVSHLDYANLFLRAFDRAKLPMAYSEGFNPHMKVAFASALSLGVTSASEYMDFELTKPLCQPEIFDRLQKELPPGAKLLKLREIRGKHKALMSEADEAIYILRVPFAGTEAQARVSIDAYNKAAEAVWHRVTPKKTRDIETKQYMKEPVAFAVADGELQMTMDIVITQSGSVKPLEVLSLIAKDFELAVNPAAARIERQGIFGHGKKLIDLA
;
A
#
# COMPACT_ATOMS: atom_id res chain seq x y z
N MET A 1 6.66 22.61 -5.02
CA MET A 1 5.82 21.45 -5.40
C MET A 1 5.54 20.55 -4.18
N ALA A 2 6.55 19.97 -3.51
CA ALA A 2 6.39 19.09 -2.36
C ALA A 2 5.52 19.73 -1.25
N ARG A 3 5.84 20.96 -0.84
CA ARG A 3 5.05 21.73 0.14
C ARG A 3 3.58 21.86 -0.28
N GLY A 4 3.32 22.27 -1.52
CA GLY A 4 1.94 22.41 -2.03
C GLY A 4 1.17 21.09 -2.05
N LEU A 5 1.84 19.96 -2.30
CA LEU A 5 1.21 18.64 -2.24
C LEU A 5 0.83 18.24 -0.81
N VAL A 6 1.73 18.41 0.15
CA VAL A 6 1.46 18.08 1.56
C VAL A 6 0.35 18.97 2.11
N ASP A 7 0.42 20.30 1.87
CA ASP A 7 -0.59 21.25 2.34
C ASP A 7 -1.99 20.98 1.73
N ALA A 8 -2.04 20.61 0.45
CA ALA A 8 -3.32 20.32 -0.22
C ALA A 8 -3.91 18.95 0.17
N THR A 9 -3.09 17.96 0.49
CA THR A 9 -3.55 16.57 0.71
C THR A 9 -3.56 16.15 2.17
N GLY A 10 -2.70 16.72 3.00
CA GLY A 10 -2.48 16.31 4.39
C GLY A 10 -1.83 14.93 4.54
N TYR A 11 -1.11 14.44 3.52
CA TYR A 11 -0.34 13.19 3.64
C TYR A 11 0.94 13.40 4.46
N ASP A 12 1.23 12.44 5.32
CA ASP A 12 2.45 12.35 6.12
C ASP A 12 3.55 11.50 5.46
N GLU A 13 3.33 11.06 4.22
CA GLU A 13 4.28 10.31 3.41
C GLU A 13 4.29 10.82 1.96
N MET A 14 5.48 11.00 1.41
CA MET A 14 5.72 11.36 0.01
C MET A 14 6.69 10.37 -0.63
N SER A 15 6.33 9.85 -1.80
CA SER A 15 7.19 8.97 -2.59
C SER A 15 7.80 9.70 -3.77
N LEU A 16 9.12 9.64 -3.92
CA LEU A 16 9.85 10.17 -5.07
C LEU A 16 9.91 9.09 -6.15
N THR A 17 8.88 9.05 -6.99
CA THR A 17 8.69 7.99 -7.98
C THR A 17 9.47 8.26 -9.26
N SER A 18 10.28 7.28 -9.68
CA SER A 18 11.00 7.22 -10.94
C SER A 18 11.23 5.76 -11.34
N LEU A 19 11.55 5.50 -12.59
CA LEU A 19 12.03 4.17 -13.03
C LEU A 19 13.35 3.79 -12.34
N SER A 20 14.20 4.78 -12.03
CA SER A 20 15.42 4.62 -11.23
C SER A 20 15.71 5.92 -10.50
N SER A 21 15.22 6.03 -9.25
CA SER A 21 15.43 7.25 -8.45
C SER A 21 16.91 7.52 -8.17
N ALA A 22 17.71 6.47 -8.06
CA ALA A 22 19.15 6.57 -7.82
C ALA A 22 19.95 7.13 -9.01
N ASP A 23 19.36 7.18 -10.22
CA ASP A 23 20.01 7.73 -11.41
C ASP A 23 19.86 9.26 -11.50
N TYR A 24 19.09 9.88 -10.60
CA TYR A 24 19.02 11.34 -10.52
C TYR A 24 20.30 11.89 -9.90
N SER A 25 21.05 12.70 -10.66
CA SER A 25 22.40 13.13 -10.29
C SER A 25 22.46 13.97 -9.01
N CYS A 26 21.42 14.74 -8.69
CA CYS A 26 21.33 15.59 -7.50
C CYS A 26 20.44 15.00 -6.39
N LEU A 27 20.27 13.66 -6.34
CA LEU A 27 19.34 13.01 -5.40
C LEU A 27 19.67 13.33 -3.92
N GLY A 28 20.96 13.29 -3.56
CA GLY A 28 21.40 13.54 -2.19
C GLY A 28 20.94 14.91 -1.67
N ARG A 29 21.16 15.94 -2.47
CA ARG A 29 20.74 17.30 -2.15
C ARG A 29 19.22 17.44 -2.10
N LEU A 30 18.51 16.90 -3.10
CA LEU A 30 17.03 16.92 -3.10
C LEU A 30 16.47 16.35 -1.81
N VAL A 31 17.03 15.24 -1.33
CA VAL A 31 16.59 14.62 -0.07
C VAL A 31 16.95 15.51 1.13
N ASP A 32 18.14 16.11 1.15
CA ASP A 32 18.54 17.02 2.23
C ASP A 32 17.62 18.24 2.33
N ASP A 33 17.32 18.87 1.20
CA ASP A 33 16.42 20.02 1.12
C ASP A 33 14.99 19.64 1.60
N LEU A 34 14.46 18.49 1.12
CA LEU A 34 13.14 18.01 1.54
C LEU A 34 13.11 17.66 3.03
N MET A 35 14.15 17.01 3.56
CA MET A 35 14.23 16.69 4.98
C MET A 35 14.34 17.94 5.86
N ALA A 36 15.02 18.98 5.39
CA ALA A 36 15.11 20.25 6.08
C ALA A 36 13.76 20.98 6.08
N ASP A 37 13.08 21.04 4.94
CA ASP A 37 11.78 21.71 4.77
C ASP A 37 10.67 21.12 5.64
N PHE A 38 10.68 19.78 5.85
CA PHE A 38 9.61 19.05 6.56
C PHE A 38 10.03 18.52 7.94
N ARG A 39 11.17 19.00 8.47
CA ARG A 39 11.76 18.52 9.74
C ARG A 39 10.76 18.46 10.89
N ASP A 40 9.94 19.49 11.03
CA ASP A 40 9.02 19.66 12.16
C ASP A 40 7.63 19.04 11.91
N GLU A 41 7.33 18.67 10.67
CA GLU A 41 6.00 18.18 10.25
C GLU A 41 5.88 16.65 10.20
N LYS A 42 6.98 15.94 10.49
CA LYS A 42 7.04 14.45 10.48
C LYS A 42 6.61 13.80 9.17
N VAL A 43 6.73 14.52 8.05
CA VAL A 43 6.52 13.95 6.72
C VAL A 43 7.67 13.02 6.39
N SER A 44 7.33 11.78 6.02
CA SER A 44 8.31 10.77 5.60
C SER A 44 8.50 10.78 4.09
N PHE A 45 9.73 10.50 3.64
CA PHE A 45 10.04 10.37 2.23
C PHE A 45 10.41 8.92 1.91
N SER A 46 9.93 8.39 0.79
CA SER A 46 10.29 7.07 0.30
C SER A 46 10.90 7.11 -1.10
N LEU A 47 11.88 6.25 -1.32
CA LEU A 47 12.53 6.03 -2.62
C LEU A 47 12.31 4.57 -3.03
N PRO A 48 11.24 4.26 -3.77
CA PRO A 48 10.87 2.88 -4.06
C PRO A 48 11.83 2.15 -5.00
N SER A 49 12.64 2.89 -5.78
CA SER A 49 13.50 2.34 -6.83
C SER A 49 14.98 2.63 -6.56
N LEU A 50 15.52 2.10 -5.47
CA LEU A 50 16.96 2.17 -5.18
C LEU A 50 17.70 1.03 -5.88
N ARG A 51 18.71 1.37 -6.68
CA ARG A 51 19.63 0.40 -7.28
C ARG A 51 20.61 -0.11 -6.22
N ILE A 52 20.99 -1.37 -6.31
CA ILE A 52 21.92 -2.03 -5.38
C ILE A 52 23.31 -1.41 -5.48
N ASP A 53 23.77 -1.13 -6.69
CA ASP A 53 25.11 -0.58 -7.00
C ASP A 53 25.29 0.89 -6.59
N SER A 54 24.20 1.63 -6.44
CA SER A 54 24.19 3.05 -6.05
C SER A 54 23.56 3.29 -4.67
N PHE A 55 23.38 2.23 -3.88
CA PHE A 55 22.82 2.33 -2.53
C PHE A 55 23.76 3.13 -1.61
N SER A 56 23.36 4.36 -1.28
CA SER A 56 24.04 5.21 -0.30
C SER A 56 23.48 4.95 1.10
N ILE A 57 24.34 4.53 2.00
CA ILE A 57 24.01 4.30 3.42
C ILE A 57 23.54 5.60 4.06
N ASP A 58 24.20 6.71 3.76
CA ASP A 58 23.88 8.02 4.32
C ASP A 58 22.50 8.50 3.88
N LEU A 59 22.15 8.29 2.60
CA LEU A 59 20.83 8.60 2.06
C LEU A 59 19.75 7.77 2.75
N ALA A 60 19.97 6.46 2.88
CA ALA A 60 19.03 5.57 3.55
C ALA A 60 18.86 5.90 5.04
N HIS A 61 19.95 6.28 5.72
CA HIS A 61 19.92 6.71 7.11
C HIS A 61 19.14 8.02 7.31
N LYS A 62 19.36 9.02 6.45
CA LYS A 62 18.63 10.28 6.47
C LYS A 62 17.11 10.04 6.34
N MET A 63 16.70 9.26 5.37
CA MET A 63 15.27 8.95 5.13
C MET A 63 14.60 8.21 6.29
N GLN A 64 15.34 7.46 7.11
CA GLN A 64 14.81 6.73 8.26
C GLN A 64 14.60 7.57 9.52
N GLN A 65 15.03 8.81 9.55
CA GLN A 65 14.90 9.67 10.75
C GLN A 65 13.43 9.90 11.12
N VAL A 66 12.53 9.86 10.16
CA VAL A 66 11.09 10.06 10.39
C VAL A 66 10.36 8.72 10.54
N ARG A 67 10.56 7.77 9.62
CA ARG A 67 9.87 6.46 9.66
C ARG A 67 10.79 5.36 9.10
N LYS A 68 10.86 4.20 9.77
CA LYS A 68 11.63 3.06 9.27
C LYS A 68 10.87 2.34 8.18
N SER A 69 11.36 2.41 6.93
CA SER A 69 10.87 1.60 5.81
C SER A 69 11.66 0.30 5.66
N GLY A 70 11.04 -0.74 5.10
CA GLY A 70 11.75 -1.94 4.68
C GLY A 70 12.65 -1.65 3.48
N LEU A 71 13.78 -2.37 3.38
CA LEU A 71 14.66 -2.29 2.22
C LEU A 71 14.25 -3.29 1.16
N THR A 72 14.22 -2.82 -0.08
CA THR A 72 13.91 -3.64 -1.24
C THR A 72 15.05 -3.56 -2.25
N PHE A 73 15.56 -4.71 -2.66
CA PHE A 73 16.56 -4.85 -3.68
C PHE A 73 16.08 -5.79 -4.80
N ALA A 74 16.52 -5.55 -6.02
CA ALA A 74 16.14 -6.32 -7.19
C ALA A 74 17.38 -6.94 -7.87
N PRO A 75 17.91 -8.07 -7.35
CA PRO A 75 18.95 -8.83 -8.05
C PRO A 75 18.48 -9.39 -9.39
N GLU A 76 17.17 -9.65 -9.53
CA GLU A 76 16.43 -10.19 -10.68
C GLU A 76 16.71 -11.65 -10.98
N ALA A 77 17.92 -12.18 -10.73
CA ALA A 77 18.28 -13.57 -10.99
C ALA A 77 19.14 -14.16 -9.87
N GLY A 78 19.07 -15.49 -9.68
CA GLY A 78 19.76 -16.20 -8.61
C GLY A 78 21.27 -16.28 -8.80
N THR A 79 21.74 -16.43 -10.06
CA THR A 79 23.15 -16.59 -10.38
C THR A 79 23.73 -15.37 -11.09
N GLN A 80 25.06 -15.21 -11.03
CA GLN A 80 25.75 -14.13 -11.76
C GLN A 80 25.57 -14.31 -13.26
N ARG A 81 25.73 -15.54 -13.77
CA ARG A 81 25.53 -15.86 -15.19
C ARG A 81 24.20 -15.31 -15.71
N LEU A 82 23.12 -15.58 -15.00
CA LEU A 82 21.78 -15.16 -15.44
C LEU A 82 21.56 -13.65 -15.27
N ARG A 83 22.21 -13.01 -14.27
CA ARG A 83 22.25 -11.54 -14.17
C ARG A 83 22.96 -10.91 -15.36
N ASP A 84 24.03 -11.54 -15.85
CA ASP A 84 24.76 -11.07 -17.03
C ASP A 84 23.92 -11.25 -18.30
N VAL A 85 23.18 -12.37 -18.45
CA VAL A 85 22.22 -12.58 -19.54
C VAL A 85 21.22 -11.42 -19.66
N ILE A 86 20.69 -10.92 -18.55
CA ILE A 86 19.73 -9.82 -18.55
C ILE A 86 20.39 -8.44 -18.47
N ASN A 87 21.71 -8.37 -18.57
CA ASN A 87 22.51 -7.15 -18.46
C ASN A 87 22.19 -6.32 -17.21
N LYS A 88 21.99 -6.99 -16.05
CA LYS A 88 21.58 -6.31 -14.81
C LYS A 88 22.68 -5.43 -14.22
N GLY A 89 23.96 -5.76 -14.47
CA GLY A 89 25.11 -5.00 -13.99
C GLY A 89 25.28 -4.96 -12.47
N VAL A 90 24.64 -5.91 -11.74
CA VAL A 90 24.71 -6.05 -10.28
C VAL A 90 25.37 -7.36 -9.91
N THR A 91 26.39 -7.31 -9.06
CA THR A 91 27.08 -8.51 -8.56
C THR A 91 26.52 -8.96 -7.21
N GLU A 92 26.83 -10.22 -6.85
CA GLU A 92 26.56 -10.74 -5.50
C GLU A 92 27.25 -9.88 -4.44
N GLU A 93 28.50 -9.44 -4.70
CA GLU A 93 29.25 -8.58 -3.80
C GLU A 93 28.54 -7.24 -3.55
N ASN A 94 27.98 -6.61 -4.60
CA ASN A 94 27.19 -5.40 -4.46
C ASN A 94 26.00 -5.60 -3.52
N LEU A 95 25.27 -6.72 -3.68
CA LEU A 95 24.13 -7.06 -2.82
C LEU A 95 24.57 -7.28 -1.37
N MET A 96 25.64 -8.07 -1.14
CA MET A 96 26.15 -8.33 0.20
C MET A 96 26.65 -7.06 0.88
N LYS A 97 27.33 -6.18 0.15
CA LYS A 97 27.76 -4.87 0.65
C LYS A 97 26.58 -3.99 1.06
N ALA A 98 25.56 -3.89 0.23
CA ALA A 98 24.35 -3.11 0.52
C ALA A 98 23.58 -3.66 1.72
N CYS A 99 23.34 -4.98 1.77
CA CYS A 99 22.68 -5.65 2.89
C CYS A 99 23.49 -5.53 4.18
N GLY A 100 24.80 -5.75 4.14
CA GLY A 100 25.68 -5.64 5.30
C GLY A 100 25.72 -4.25 5.89
N ALA A 101 25.76 -3.24 5.05
CA ALA A 101 25.67 -1.84 5.44
C ALA A 101 24.34 -1.54 6.14
N ALA A 102 23.23 -1.97 5.56
CA ALA A 102 21.90 -1.84 6.13
C ALA A 102 21.78 -2.54 7.50
N PHE A 103 22.27 -3.76 7.61
CA PHE A 103 22.24 -4.51 8.87
C PHE A 103 23.05 -3.84 9.98
N ARG A 104 24.22 -3.26 9.68
CA ARG A 104 25.00 -2.49 10.67
C ARG A 104 24.19 -1.32 11.22
N GLN A 105 23.40 -0.65 10.39
CA GLN A 105 22.51 0.47 10.76
C GLN A 105 21.20 0.05 11.45
N GLY A 106 20.97 -1.28 11.61
CA GLY A 106 19.85 -1.78 12.41
C GLY A 106 18.64 -2.26 11.62
N TRP A 107 18.72 -2.32 10.29
CA TRP A 107 17.69 -3.01 9.50
C TRP A 107 17.64 -4.50 9.86
N LYS A 108 16.43 -5.06 9.86
CA LYS A 108 16.17 -6.47 10.14
C LYS A 108 15.36 -7.15 9.04
N GLN A 109 14.89 -6.39 8.06
CA GLN A 109 14.05 -6.91 6.99
C GLN A 109 14.59 -6.44 5.65
N VAL A 110 14.71 -7.39 4.72
CA VAL A 110 15.10 -7.15 3.33
C VAL A 110 14.14 -7.90 2.43
N LYS A 111 13.68 -7.23 1.37
CA LYS A 111 12.89 -7.85 0.31
C LYS A 111 13.74 -7.93 -0.95
N LEU A 112 13.80 -9.12 -1.56
CA LEU A 112 14.53 -9.39 -2.78
C LEU A 112 13.56 -9.74 -3.90
N TYR A 113 13.65 -9.02 -5.02
CA TYR A 113 12.87 -9.30 -6.22
C TYR A 113 13.66 -10.12 -7.21
N PHE A 114 12.99 -11.13 -7.79
CA PHE A 114 13.52 -11.99 -8.83
C PHE A 114 12.50 -12.20 -9.94
N MET A 115 12.99 -12.58 -11.11
CA MET A 115 12.19 -13.10 -12.22
C MET A 115 12.48 -14.59 -12.38
N MET A 116 11.47 -15.35 -12.82
CA MET A 116 11.56 -16.78 -13.13
C MET A 116 11.09 -16.99 -14.57
N GLY A 117 11.76 -17.88 -15.31
CA GLY A 117 11.47 -18.12 -16.72
C GLY A 117 12.25 -17.21 -17.67
N LEU A 118 13.36 -16.64 -17.21
CA LEU A 118 14.25 -15.85 -18.04
C LEU A 118 14.86 -16.69 -19.18
N PRO A 119 15.18 -16.08 -20.34
CA PRO A 119 15.92 -16.77 -21.38
C PRO A 119 17.19 -17.43 -20.85
N THR A 120 17.47 -18.66 -21.25
CA THR A 120 18.61 -19.51 -20.83
C THR A 120 18.61 -19.92 -19.34
N GLU A 121 17.55 -19.66 -18.57
CA GLU A 121 17.45 -20.05 -17.16
C GLU A 121 17.46 -21.57 -16.99
N THR A 122 18.30 -22.07 -16.12
CA THR A 122 18.39 -23.49 -15.72
C THR A 122 17.84 -23.71 -14.31
N ASP A 123 17.73 -24.96 -13.89
CA ASP A 123 17.28 -25.29 -12.53
C ASP A 123 18.28 -24.80 -11.47
N GLU A 124 19.58 -24.78 -11.79
CA GLU A 124 20.62 -24.23 -10.92
C GLU A 124 20.44 -22.71 -10.71
N ASP A 125 20.00 -21.97 -11.74
CA ASP A 125 19.71 -20.55 -11.60
C ASP A 125 18.51 -20.30 -10.67
N VAL A 126 17.50 -21.17 -10.73
CA VAL A 126 16.34 -21.12 -9.84
C VAL A 126 16.72 -21.43 -8.40
N ILE A 127 17.52 -22.48 -8.18
CA ILE A 127 18.06 -22.85 -6.85
C ILE A 127 18.94 -21.73 -6.31
N GLY A 128 19.73 -21.09 -7.15
CA GLY A 128 20.56 -19.94 -6.81
C GLY A 128 19.80 -18.77 -6.15
N ILE A 129 18.50 -18.64 -6.38
CA ILE A 129 17.65 -17.67 -5.68
C ILE A 129 17.59 -17.97 -4.17
N ALA A 130 17.37 -19.24 -3.81
CA ALA A 130 17.33 -19.67 -2.40
C ALA A 130 18.71 -19.53 -1.73
N GLU A 131 19.76 -19.89 -2.45
CA GLU A 131 21.14 -19.78 -1.95
C GLU A 131 21.53 -18.32 -1.70
N LEU A 132 21.23 -17.42 -2.63
CA LEU A 132 21.50 -15.98 -2.49
C LEU A 132 20.75 -15.39 -1.30
N ALA A 133 19.49 -15.75 -1.11
CA ALA A 133 18.71 -15.31 0.04
C ALA A 133 19.27 -15.85 1.37
N LYS A 134 19.74 -17.12 1.37
CA LYS A 134 20.39 -17.71 2.54
C LYS A 134 21.69 -16.98 2.89
N LYS A 135 22.54 -16.63 1.92
CA LYS A 135 23.75 -15.83 2.13
C LYS A 135 23.42 -14.48 2.81
N VAL A 136 22.29 -13.84 2.45
CA VAL A 136 21.83 -12.59 3.12
C VAL A 136 21.45 -12.84 4.59
N VAL A 137 20.78 -13.96 4.90
CA VAL A 137 20.48 -14.36 6.29
C VAL A 137 21.75 -14.64 7.09
N ASP A 138 22.69 -15.37 6.50
CA ASP A 138 23.97 -15.74 7.13
C ASP A 138 24.81 -14.46 7.41
N LEU A 139 24.87 -13.53 6.47
CA LEU A 139 25.52 -12.22 6.64
C LEU A 139 24.96 -11.42 7.83
N TYR A 140 23.61 -11.42 8.01
CA TYR A 140 23.02 -10.77 9.18
C TYR A 140 23.49 -11.42 10.47
N THR A 141 23.51 -12.75 10.52
CA THR A 141 23.91 -13.53 11.70
C THR A 141 25.38 -13.27 12.04
N GLU A 142 26.25 -13.19 11.03
CA GLU A 142 27.66 -12.83 11.17
C GLU A 142 27.82 -11.42 11.78
N ILE A 143 27.13 -10.41 11.21
CA ILE A 143 27.25 -9.01 11.67
C ILE A 143 26.68 -8.80 13.07
N LYS A 144 25.59 -9.48 13.43
CA LYS A 144 24.87 -9.24 14.69
C LYS A 144 25.15 -10.29 15.78
N GLY A 145 25.88 -11.37 15.47
CA GLY A 145 26.18 -12.46 16.39
C GLY A 145 24.93 -13.27 16.80
N LYS A 146 23.78 -13.05 16.19
CA LYS A 146 22.51 -13.75 16.47
C LYS A 146 21.55 -13.72 15.29
N ARG A 147 20.66 -14.70 15.22
CA ARG A 147 19.54 -14.71 14.28
C ARG A 147 18.54 -13.58 14.59
N GLY A 148 17.77 -13.13 13.61
CA GLY A 148 16.74 -12.12 13.83
C GLY A 148 16.39 -11.26 12.64
N CYS A 149 16.93 -11.56 11.44
CA CYS A 149 16.46 -10.93 10.21
C CYS A 149 15.29 -11.69 9.58
N LYS A 150 14.57 -11.00 8.70
CA LYS A 150 13.60 -11.57 7.76
C LYS A 150 14.03 -11.21 6.34
N VAL A 151 14.14 -12.21 5.47
CA VAL A 151 14.34 -12.03 4.05
C VAL A 151 13.06 -12.46 3.33
N THR A 152 12.49 -11.60 2.52
CA THR A 152 11.33 -11.93 1.68
C THR A 152 11.79 -12.04 0.24
N ILE A 153 11.69 -13.21 -0.36
CA ILE A 153 11.85 -13.44 -1.79
C ILE A 153 10.51 -13.16 -2.46
N SER A 154 10.48 -12.33 -3.49
CA SER A 154 9.30 -12.09 -4.33
C SER A 154 9.66 -12.37 -5.78
N VAL A 155 9.06 -13.42 -6.35
CA VAL A 155 9.37 -13.91 -7.69
C VAL A 155 8.22 -13.62 -8.65
N ALA A 156 8.52 -12.89 -9.74
CA ALA A 156 7.59 -12.67 -10.85
C ALA A 156 7.87 -13.66 -11.98
N CYS A 157 6.81 -14.14 -12.63
CA CYS A 157 6.96 -14.88 -13.87
C CYS A 157 7.42 -13.92 -14.98
N PHE A 158 8.46 -14.30 -15.71
CA PHE A 158 8.98 -13.48 -16.80
C PHE A 158 7.96 -13.36 -17.94
N VAL A 159 7.71 -12.13 -18.37
CA VAL A 159 6.88 -11.81 -19.53
C VAL A 159 7.74 -11.08 -20.54
N PRO A 160 8.02 -11.68 -21.72
CA PRO A 160 8.75 -10.99 -22.78
C PRO A 160 8.00 -9.73 -23.22
N LYS A 161 8.64 -8.57 -23.11
CA LYS A 161 8.01 -7.28 -23.45
C LYS A 161 8.43 -6.79 -24.83
N PRO A 162 7.55 -6.09 -25.58
CA PRO A 162 7.90 -5.35 -26.79
C PRO A 162 9.10 -4.41 -26.55
N TYR A 163 9.86 -4.19 -27.61
CA TYR A 163 11.02 -3.28 -27.62
C TYR A 163 12.11 -3.59 -26.58
N THR A 164 12.21 -4.87 -26.18
CA THR A 164 13.32 -5.38 -25.40
C THR A 164 14.10 -6.43 -26.21
N PRO A 165 15.36 -6.74 -25.86
CA PRO A 165 16.10 -7.81 -26.52
C PRO A 165 15.37 -9.15 -26.51
N PHE A 166 14.49 -9.37 -25.53
CA PHE A 166 13.75 -10.62 -25.34
C PHE A 166 12.37 -10.64 -26.03
N GLN A 167 12.03 -9.64 -26.84
CA GLN A 167 10.75 -9.59 -27.55
C GLN A 167 10.48 -10.77 -28.49
N TRP A 168 11.51 -11.49 -28.90
CA TRP A 168 11.41 -12.68 -29.77
C TRP A 168 11.27 -13.99 -28.99
N PHE A 169 11.59 -14.01 -27.68
CA PHE A 169 11.45 -15.21 -26.86
C PHE A 169 10.00 -15.60 -26.60
N GLY A 170 9.76 -16.92 -26.46
CA GLY A 170 8.52 -17.43 -25.89
C GLY A 170 8.52 -17.32 -24.36
N GLN A 171 7.35 -17.07 -23.80
CA GLN A 171 7.12 -17.22 -22.37
C GLN A 171 7.01 -18.72 -22.01
N LEU A 172 7.43 -19.09 -20.83
CA LEU A 172 7.25 -20.46 -20.37
C LEU A 172 5.75 -20.80 -20.18
N PRO A 173 5.35 -22.08 -20.40
CA PRO A 173 4.01 -22.55 -20.07
C PRO A 173 3.77 -22.57 -18.55
N ILE A 174 2.50 -22.57 -18.16
CA ILE A 174 2.07 -22.53 -16.75
C ILE A 174 2.71 -23.65 -15.93
N GLU A 175 2.71 -24.86 -16.49
CA GLU A 175 3.23 -26.08 -15.84
C GLU A 175 4.73 -25.94 -15.50
N GLU A 176 5.49 -25.32 -16.40
CA GLU A 176 6.93 -25.12 -16.18
C GLU A 176 7.19 -24.02 -15.12
N PHE A 177 6.39 -22.95 -15.10
CA PHE A 177 6.45 -21.98 -14.00
C PHE A 177 6.14 -22.63 -12.65
N GLN A 178 5.08 -23.44 -12.60
CA GLN A 178 4.68 -24.14 -11.37
C GLN A 178 5.75 -25.14 -10.92
N ARG A 179 6.37 -25.89 -11.86
CA ARG A 179 7.48 -26.79 -11.56
C ARG A 179 8.67 -26.04 -10.93
N ARG A 180 9.06 -24.91 -11.51
CA ARG A 180 10.16 -24.09 -10.99
C ARG A 180 9.82 -23.42 -9.67
N GLN A 181 8.59 -22.97 -9.48
CA GLN A 181 8.12 -22.45 -8.18
C GLN A 181 8.19 -23.52 -7.09
N GLN A 182 7.83 -24.76 -7.42
CA GLN A 182 7.92 -25.87 -6.48
C GLN A 182 9.39 -26.22 -6.19
N LEU A 183 10.24 -26.28 -7.21
CA LEU A 183 11.68 -26.50 -7.06
C LEU A 183 12.31 -25.46 -6.11
N LEU A 184 12.02 -24.18 -6.32
CA LEU A 184 12.51 -23.10 -5.44
C LEU A 184 12.01 -23.28 -4.00
N LYS A 185 10.73 -23.61 -3.82
CA LYS A 185 10.12 -23.82 -2.51
C LYS A 185 10.80 -24.95 -1.73
N GLU A 186 11.18 -26.03 -2.41
CA GLU A 186 11.87 -27.18 -1.80
C GLU A 186 13.29 -26.83 -1.32
N HIS A 187 13.95 -25.87 -1.98
CA HIS A 187 15.29 -25.42 -1.61
C HIS A 187 15.32 -24.29 -0.56
N ILE A 188 14.16 -23.70 -0.23
CA ILE A 188 14.06 -22.72 0.86
C ILE A 188 13.86 -23.44 2.19
N THR A 189 14.93 -23.72 2.90
CA THR A 189 14.90 -24.45 4.18
C THR A 189 14.98 -23.55 5.41
N ASP A 190 15.42 -22.29 5.29
CA ASP A 190 15.57 -21.39 6.42
C ASP A 190 14.24 -20.64 6.71
N ARG A 191 13.77 -20.73 7.98
CA ARG A 191 12.53 -20.08 8.44
C ARG A 191 12.59 -18.55 8.42
N ALA A 192 13.76 -17.96 8.29
CA ALA A 192 13.91 -16.51 8.13
C ALA A 192 13.54 -16.04 6.72
N ILE A 193 13.40 -16.97 5.76
CA ILE A 193 13.08 -16.67 4.37
C ILE A 193 11.59 -16.91 4.12
N THR A 194 10.91 -15.89 3.61
CA THR A 194 9.51 -15.97 3.16
C THR A 194 9.50 -15.93 1.64
N PHE A 195 8.80 -16.85 1.00
CA PHE A 195 8.68 -16.94 -0.45
C PHE A 195 7.29 -16.50 -0.91
N ASN A 196 7.24 -15.46 -1.74
CA ASN A 196 6.06 -14.98 -2.43
C ASN A 196 6.29 -15.08 -3.94
N TYR A 197 5.27 -15.43 -4.70
CA TYR A 197 5.34 -15.53 -6.16
C TYR A 197 4.05 -15.07 -6.82
N HIS A 198 4.15 -14.64 -8.06
CA HIS A 198 3.00 -14.27 -8.88
C HIS A 198 2.29 -15.51 -9.43
N ASP A 199 0.98 -15.44 -9.57
CA ASP A 199 0.20 -16.49 -10.21
C ASP A 199 0.61 -16.62 -11.69
N ALA A 200 1.06 -17.82 -12.07
CA ALA A 200 1.50 -18.11 -13.43
C ALA A 200 0.39 -17.91 -14.47
N ARG A 201 -0.87 -18.19 -14.10
CA ARG A 201 -2.04 -18.03 -14.98
C ARG A 201 -2.25 -16.57 -15.36
N LEU A 202 -2.21 -15.66 -14.38
CA LEU A 202 -2.28 -14.22 -14.64
C LEU A 202 -1.12 -13.73 -15.51
N SER A 203 0.09 -14.24 -15.25
CA SER A 203 1.28 -13.86 -16.02
C SER A 203 1.24 -14.34 -17.47
N VAL A 204 0.60 -15.49 -17.72
CA VAL A 204 0.39 -15.98 -19.10
C VAL A 204 -0.60 -15.09 -19.85
N ILE A 205 -1.73 -14.72 -19.24
CA ILE A 205 -2.69 -13.77 -19.82
C ILE A 205 -2.01 -12.42 -20.08
N GLU A 206 -1.22 -11.90 -19.13
CA GLU A 206 -0.41 -10.69 -19.33
C GLU A 206 0.49 -10.81 -20.56
N GLY A 207 1.18 -11.94 -20.72
CA GLY A 207 2.06 -12.23 -21.86
C GLY A 207 1.33 -12.20 -23.19
N VAL A 208 0.11 -12.77 -23.24
CA VAL A 208 -0.74 -12.75 -24.43
C VAL A 208 -1.09 -11.31 -24.82
N PHE A 209 -1.58 -10.50 -23.88
CA PHE A 209 -1.98 -9.12 -24.17
C PHE A 209 -0.78 -8.20 -24.42
N ALA A 210 0.33 -8.37 -23.71
CA ALA A 210 1.55 -7.57 -23.94
C ALA A 210 2.16 -7.79 -25.34
N ARG A 211 1.94 -8.94 -25.95
CA ARG A 211 2.54 -9.33 -27.25
C ARG A 211 1.49 -9.52 -28.34
N GLY A 212 0.25 -9.16 -28.05
CA GLY A 212 -0.89 -9.39 -28.90
C GLY A 212 -1.09 -8.34 -29.98
N ASP A 213 -2.16 -8.52 -30.71
CA ASP A 213 -2.65 -7.57 -31.71
C ASP A 213 -4.16 -7.31 -31.51
N ARG A 214 -4.73 -6.48 -32.39
CA ARG A 214 -6.15 -6.07 -32.30
C ARG A 214 -7.17 -7.22 -32.31
N ARG A 215 -6.80 -8.44 -32.72
CA ARG A 215 -7.69 -9.62 -32.65
C ARG A 215 -8.07 -9.96 -31.21
N LEU A 216 -7.21 -9.62 -30.25
CA LEU A 216 -7.47 -9.84 -28.82
C LEU A 216 -8.62 -8.97 -28.26
N ALA A 217 -9.01 -7.89 -28.96
CA ALA A 217 -10.14 -7.07 -28.55
C ALA A 217 -11.45 -7.87 -28.48
N LYS A 218 -11.64 -8.86 -29.37
CA LYS A 218 -12.79 -9.77 -29.35
C LYS A 218 -12.78 -10.65 -28.11
N VAL A 219 -11.60 -11.16 -27.75
CA VAL A 219 -11.43 -12.01 -26.56
C VAL A 219 -11.72 -11.22 -25.28
N LEU A 220 -11.19 -10.00 -25.18
CA LEU A 220 -11.44 -9.12 -24.03
C LEU A 220 -12.95 -8.82 -23.87
N HIS A 221 -13.61 -8.48 -24.98
CA HIS A 221 -15.06 -8.23 -24.99
C HIS A 221 -15.85 -9.47 -24.58
N GLN A 222 -15.48 -10.65 -25.10
CA GLN A 222 -16.14 -11.92 -24.77
C GLN A 222 -15.94 -12.28 -23.28
N ALA A 223 -14.73 -12.16 -22.76
CA ALA A 223 -14.45 -12.41 -21.35
C ALA A 223 -15.28 -11.49 -20.42
N TRP A 224 -15.41 -10.22 -20.80
CA TRP A 224 -16.26 -9.27 -20.07
C TRP A 224 -17.75 -9.68 -20.11
N GLN A 225 -18.26 -10.09 -21.28
CA GLN A 225 -19.64 -10.59 -21.42
C GLN A 225 -19.88 -11.86 -20.58
N ASP A 226 -18.87 -12.74 -20.50
CA ASP A 226 -18.93 -13.97 -19.71
C ASP A 226 -18.69 -13.73 -18.20
N GLY A 227 -18.52 -12.45 -17.78
CA GLY A 227 -18.50 -12.03 -16.38
C GLY A 227 -17.12 -11.80 -15.76
N ALA A 228 -16.03 -11.79 -16.54
CA ALA A 228 -14.71 -11.40 -16.05
C ALA A 228 -14.72 -9.94 -15.58
N LYS A 229 -14.30 -9.71 -14.33
CA LYS A 229 -14.24 -8.38 -13.68
C LYS A 229 -13.14 -8.37 -12.64
N PHE A 230 -12.42 -7.25 -12.55
CA PHE A 230 -11.41 -7.03 -11.52
C PHE A 230 -10.29 -8.07 -11.51
N ASP A 231 -9.89 -8.56 -12.68
CA ASP A 231 -8.91 -9.65 -12.85
C ASP A 231 -7.51 -9.34 -12.30
N GLY A 232 -7.21 -8.09 -11.96
CA GLY A 232 -6.01 -7.72 -11.22
C GLY A 232 -5.98 -8.20 -9.75
N TRP A 233 -7.12 -8.69 -9.24
CA TRP A 233 -7.24 -9.28 -7.91
C TRP A 233 -7.31 -10.79 -8.03
N SER A 234 -6.33 -11.49 -7.48
CA SER A 234 -6.20 -12.95 -7.63
C SER A 234 -7.39 -13.76 -7.12
N ASP A 235 -8.15 -13.24 -6.16
CA ASP A 235 -9.37 -13.84 -5.62
C ASP A 235 -10.61 -13.62 -6.50
N LEU A 236 -10.55 -12.66 -7.44
CA LEU A 236 -11.61 -12.37 -8.41
C LEU A 236 -11.29 -12.88 -9.82
N TYR A 237 -10.04 -13.25 -10.07
CA TYR A 237 -9.59 -13.74 -11.36
C TYR A 237 -10.26 -15.09 -11.73
N ARG A 238 -10.87 -15.13 -12.89
CA ARG A 238 -11.61 -16.28 -13.42
C ARG A 238 -10.89 -16.88 -14.63
N ASP A 239 -9.95 -17.76 -14.36
CA ASP A 239 -9.15 -18.44 -15.40
C ASP A 239 -10.02 -19.22 -16.40
N ASP A 240 -11.06 -19.90 -15.91
CA ASP A 240 -12.06 -20.62 -16.71
C ASP A 240 -12.77 -19.72 -17.73
N VAL A 241 -13.14 -18.51 -17.31
CA VAL A 241 -13.81 -17.53 -18.18
C VAL A 241 -12.88 -17.05 -19.30
N TRP A 242 -11.62 -16.78 -18.97
CA TRP A 242 -10.62 -16.37 -19.96
C TRP A 242 -10.34 -17.46 -20.99
N HIS A 243 -10.09 -18.69 -20.55
CA HIS A 243 -9.88 -19.81 -21.46
C HIS A 243 -11.09 -20.04 -22.40
N GLU A 244 -12.30 -19.95 -21.87
CA GLU A 244 -13.52 -20.09 -22.67
C GLU A 244 -13.68 -18.92 -23.68
N ALA A 245 -13.34 -17.69 -23.29
CA ALA A 245 -13.37 -16.54 -24.21
C ALA A 245 -12.39 -16.71 -25.38
N PHE A 246 -11.17 -17.17 -25.12
CA PHE A 246 -10.20 -17.50 -26.16
C PHE A 246 -10.73 -18.57 -27.10
N ARG A 247 -11.31 -19.65 -26.56
CA ARG A 247 -11.91 -20.74 -27.33
C ARG A 247 -13.06 -20.26 -28.21
N LYS A 248 -14.02 -19.49 -27.66
CA LYS A 248 -15.15 -18.92 -28.40
C LYS A 248 -14.71 -18.02 -29.56
N CYS A 249 -13.65 -17.25 -29.35
CA CYS A 249 -13.10 -16.34 -30.37
C CYS A 249 -12.18 -17.02 -31.38
N GLY A 250 -11.87 -18.31 -31.23
CA GLY A 250 -10.95 -19.04 -32.09
C GLY A 250 -9.52 -18.48 -32.05
N VAL A 251 -9.06 -18.02 -30.88
CA VAL A 251 -7.73 -17.42 -30.69
C VAL A 251 -6.88 -18.35 -29.82
N ASP A 252 -5.72 -18.72 -30.36
CA ASP A 252 -4.73 -19.52 -29.62
C ASP A 252 -3.83 -18.60 -28.79
N MET A 253 -3.84 -18.80 -27.48
CA MET A 253 -2.99 -18.07 -26.53
C MET A 253 -1.49 -18.33 -26.81
N GLY A 254 -1.12 -19.60 -27.05
CA GLY A 254 0.24 -20.04 -27.27
C GLY A 254 0.89 -19.38 -28.51
N TYR A 255 0.08 -19.07 -29.52
CA TYR A 255 0.55 -18.31 -30.69
C TYR A 255 1.13 -16.94 -30.32
N TYR A 256 0.57 -16.25 -29.33
CA TYR A 256 1.01 -14.91 -28.94
C TYR A 256 2.18 -14.92 -27.97
N ASN A 257 2.16 -15.78 -26.95
CA ASN A 257 3.11 -15.68 -25.85
C ASN A 257 4.13 -16.83 -25.75
N MET A 258 3.79 -18.08 -26.12
CA MET A 258 4.65 -19.23 -25.84
C MET A 258 5.68 -19.51 -26.95
N ARG A 259 5.38 -19.16 -28.18
CA ARG A 259 6.32 -19.43 -29.28
C ARG A 259 7.47 -18.41 -29.34
N THR A 260 8.65 -18.88 -29.69
CA THR A 260 9.75 -18.02 -30.12
C THR A 260 9.44 -17.48 -31.52
N ARG A 261 9.63 -16.19 -31.73
CA ARG A 261 9.37 -15.49 -33.00
C ARG A 261 10.64 -15.43 -33.83
N ASN A 262 10.49 -15.46 -35.15
CA ASN A 262 11.61 -15.25 -36.05
C ASN A 262 12.01 -13.75 -36.07
N PHE A 263 13.30 -13.44 -36.18
CA PHE A 263 13.78 -12.06 -36.22
C PHE A 263 13.23 -11.24 -37.37
N ASN A 264 12.93 -11.90 -38.51
CA ASN A 264 12.36 -11.28 -39.68
C ASN A 264 10.83 -11.23 -39.67
N GLU A 265 10.17 -11.74 -38.63
CA GLU A 265 8.72 -11.72 -38.51
C GLU A 265 8.22 -10.31 -38.18
N PRO A 266 7.19 -9.80 -38.89
CA PRO A 266 6.55 -8.54 -38.52
C PRO A 266 5.93 -8.65 -37.10
N LEU A 267 6.39 -7.80 -36.21
CA LEU A 267 5.89 -7.79 -34.82
C LEU A 267 4.70 -6.83 -34.68
N PRO A 268 3.63 -7.20 -33.95
CA PRO A 268 2.41 -6.38 -33.86
C PRO A 268 2.63 -4.96 -33.34
N TRP A 269 3.62 -4.74 -32.52
CA TRP A 269 3.93 -3.45 -31.89
C TRP A 269 4.79 -2.52 -32.74
N LEU A 270 5.33 -2.96 -33.88
CA LEU A 270 6.15 -2.12 -34.74
C LEU A 270 5.39 -0.97 -35.42
N VAL A 271 4.08 -0.85 -35.18
CA VAL A 271 3.26 0.30 -35.59
C VAL A 271 3.56 1.55 -34.74
N THR A 272 4.28 1.40 -33.64
CA THR A 272 4.76 2.49 -32.79
C THR A 272 6.29 2.45 -32.74
N SER A 273 6.93 3.51 -32.24
CA SER A 273 8.38 3.53 -32.04
C SER A 273 8.73 4.22 -30.74
N PRO A 274 9.45 3.55 -29.83
CA PRO A 274 10.02 4.16 -28.65
C PRO A 274 11.40 4.80 -28.91
N GLY A 275 11.83 4.88 -30.18
CA GLY A 275 13.12 5.43 -30.57
C GLY A 275 14.28 4.44 -30.58
N VAL A 276 14.10 3.21 -30.09
CA VAL A 276 15.16 2.19 -30.08
C VAL A 276 15.24 1.46 -31.42
N ASN A 277 16.47 1.24 -31.93
CA ASN A 277 16.72 0.54 -33.19
C ASN A 277 16.60 -0.99 -33.00
N GLN A 278 15.99 -1.67 -34.00
CA GLN A 278 15.85 -3.14 -33.98
C GLN A 278 17.21 -3.85 -34.04
N GLU A 279 18.19 -3.31 -34.81
CA GLU A 279 19.55 -3.84 -34.88
C GLU A 279 20.25 -3.80 -33.51
N PHE A 280 19.98 -2.77 -32.71
CA PHE A 280 20.47 -2.71 -31.34
C PHE A 280 19.86 -3.84 -30.50
N LEU A 281 18.54 -4.02 -30.55
CA LEU A 281 17.88 -5.09 -29.77
C LEU A 281 18.36 -6.47 -30.18
N LEU A 282 18.67 -6.69 -31.47
CA LEU A 282 19.21 -7.95 -31.97
C LEU A 282 20.65 -8.18 -31.47
N ARG A 283 21.51 -7.13 -31.46
CA ARG A 283 22.86 -7.25 -30.84
C ARG A 283 22.78 -7.60 -29.36
N GLU A 284 21.91 -6.93 -28.61
CA GLU A 284 21.70 -7.21 -27.19
C GLU A 284 21.14 -8.62 -26.96
N TRP A 285 20.32 -9.14 -27.88
CA TRP A 285 19.89 -10.52 -27.85
C TRP A 285 21.09 -11.48 -27.98
N HIS A 286 22.02 -11.23 -28.90
CA HIS A 286 23.24 -12.03 -29.05
C HIS A 286 24.16 -11.91 -27.83
N HIS A 287 24.30 -10.71 -27.26
CA HIS A 287 25.05 -10.52 -26.01
C HIS A 287 24.43 -11.34 -24.87
N ALA A 288 23.12 -11.31 -24.72
CA ALA A 288 22.41 -12.08 -23.72
C ALA A 288 22.65 -13.59 -23.86
N MET A 289 22.59 -14.14 -25.10
CA MET A 289 22.85 -15.56 -25.32
C MET A 289 24.28 -16.00 -24.95
N ASN A 290 25.22 -15.08 -24.98
CA ASN A 290 26.62 -15.30 -24.60
C ASN A 290 26.94 -14.81 -23.17
N ALA A 291 25.92 -14.39 -22.40
CA ALA A 291 26.07 -13.77 -21.09
C ALA A 291 27.10 -12.62 -21.08
N SER A 292 27.14 -11.84 -22.16
CA SER A 292 28.06 -10.72 -22.35
C SER A 292 27.39 -9.41 -21.93
N LEU A 293 28.10 -8.60 -21.16
CA LEU A 293 27.59 -7.32 -20.67
C LEU A 293 27.73 -6.21 -21.72
N THR A 294 26.75 -5.33 -21.77
CA THR A 294 26.80 -4.05 -22.48
C THR A 294 27.00 -2.92 -21.46
N GLU A 295 28.00 -2.08 -21.70
CA GLU A 295 28.34 -0.96 -20.81
C GLU A 295 27.22 0.11 -20.79
N ASP A 296 27.12 0.78 -19.64
CA ASP A 296 26.23 1.95 -19.50
C ASP A 296 26.80 3.15 -20.27
N CYS A 297 26.04 3.62 -21.27
CA CYS A 297 26.46 4.73 -22.14
C CYS A 297 26.64 6.08 -21.40
N ARG A 298 26.19 6.20 -20.14
CA ARG A 298 26.48 7.39 -19.28
C ARG A 298 27.94 7.42 -18.84
N ARG A 299 28.59 6.27 -18.76
CA ARG A 299 29.97 6.11 -18.23
C ARG A 299 30.95 5.59 -19.25
N GLY A 300 30.45 5.00 -20.32
CA GLY A 300 31.23 4.34 -21.38
C GLY A 300 30.95 4.93 -22.76
N ARG A 301 31.16 4.10 -23.78
CA ARG A 301 30.91 4.45 -25.18
C ARG A 301 29.42 4.38 -25.50
N CYS A 302 28.98 5.22 -26.45
CA CYS A 302 27.64 5.14 -27.00
C CYS A 302 27.38 3.75 -27.61
N THR A 303 26.29 3.10 -27.16
CA THR A 303 25.88 1.76 -27.63
C THR A 303 25.12 1.78 -28.95
N ALA A 304 24.90 2.95 -29.54
CA ALA A 304 24.17 3.16 -30.80
C ALA A 304 22.73 2.58 -30.73
N CYS A 305 22.05 2.69 -29.61
CA CYS A 305 20.68 2.20 -29.42
C CYS A 305 19.64 2.98 -30.27
N GLY A 306 19.97 4.19 -30.76
CA GLY A 306 19.10 5.02 -31.57
C GLY A 306 18.25 6.03 -30.79
N ILE A 307 18.06 5.88 -29.48
CA ILE A 307 17.13 6.71 -28.70
C ILE A 307 17.46 8.20 -28.79
N CYS A 308 18.74 8.55 -28.55
CA CYS A 308 19.13 9.95 -28.56
C CYS A 308 18.84 10.66 -29.89
N PRO A 309 19.29 10.15 -31.04
CA PRO A 309 19.02 10.81 -32.32
C PRO A 309 17.54 10.71 -32.76
N ASN A 310 16.86 9.57 -32.47
CA ASN A 310 15.48 9.36 -32.93
C ASN A 310 14.47 10.21 -32.14
N LEU A 311 14.74 10.51 -30.88
CA LEU A 311 13.85 11.30 -30.02
C LEU A 311 14.34 12.74 -29.78
N GLY A 312 15.52 13.12 -30.27
CA GLY A 312 16.10 14.45 -30.05
C GLY A 312 16.46 14.70 -28.58
N VAL A 313 16.81 13.64 -27.84
CA VAL A 313 17.15 13.71 -26.41
C VAL A 313 18.63 13.44 -26.20
N HIS A 314 19.16 13.88 -25.08
CA HIS A 314 20.53 13.63 -24.66
C HIS A 314 20.59 13.15 -23.23
N VAL A 315 21.60 12.34 -22.91
CA VAL A 315 21.91 12.01 -21.51
C VAL A 315 22.57 13.24 -20.90
N ILE A 316 21.98 13.78 -19.84
CA ILE A 316 22.48 14.93 -19.11
C ILE A 316 22.86 14.45 -17.71
N ASP A 317 24.13 14.59 -17.36
CA ASP A 317 24.63 14.33 -16.02
C ASP A 317 25.04 15.66 -15.34
N TYR A 318 24.23 16.10 -14.39
CA TYR A 318 24.47 17.32 -13.64
C TYR A 318 25.44 17.14 -12.45
N LYS A 319 25.93 15.94 -12.19
CA LYS A 319 26.75 15.66 -11.00
C LYS A 319 27.98 16.53 -10.93
N LYS A 320 28.71 16.71 -12.04
CA LYS A 320 29.90 17.58 -12.07
C LYS A 320 29.59 19.04 -11.76
N GLN A 321 28.45 19.53 -12.23
CA GLN A 321 28.02 20.92 -11.97
C GLN A 321 27.59 21.09 -10.51
N GLU A 322 26.93 20.08 -9.94
CA GLU A 322 26.51 20.07 -8.54
C GLU A 322 27.72 19.96 -7.60
N ASP A 323 28.67 19.08 -7.91
CA ASP A 323 29.90 18.94 -7.12
C ASP A 323 30.68 20.26 -7.09
N ALA A 324 30.84 20.96 -8.23
CA ALA A 324 31.49 22.26 -8.31
C ALA A 324 30.72 23.34 -7.52
N ARG A 325 29.40 23.31 -7.54
CA ARG A 325 28.58 24.24 -6.77
C ARG A 325 28.69 23.98 -5.26
N LEU A 326 28.67 22.71 -4.84
CA LEU A 326 28.87 22.34 -3.44
C LEU A 326 30.24 22.74 -2.92
N GLU A 327 31.29 22.63 -3.75
CA GLU A 327 32.61 23.12 -3.42
C GLU A 327 32.63 24.66 -3.22
N GLN A 328 31.93 25.42 -4.07
CA GLN A 328 31.79 26.87 -3.93
C GLN A 328 30.99 27.25 -2.67
N GLU A 329 29.84 26.61 -2.44
CA GLU A 329 29.00 26.84 -1.24
C GLU A 329 29.78 26.51 0.06
N ASN A 330 30.58 25.42 0.06
CA ASN A 330 31.43 25.08 1.19
C ASN A 330 32.57 26.12 1.41
N GLN A 331 33.17 26.64 0.36
CA GLN A 331 34.19 27.69 0.45
C GLN A 331 33.59 29.00 0.97
N GLU A 332 32.39 29.36 0.50
CA GLU A 332 31.67 30.54 0.99
C GLU A 332 31.27 30.38 2.47
N ALA A 333 30.74 29.20 2.86
CA ALA A 333 30.40 28.92 4.25
C ALA A 333 31.62 28.94 5.18
N GLN A 334 32.78 28.43 4.73
CA GLN A 334 34.02 28.49 5.49
C GLN A 334 34.49 29.94 5.63
N SER A 335 34.43 30.71 4.55
CA SER A 335 34.82 32.15 4.59
C SER A 335 33.89 32.97 5.48
N GLU A 336 32.59 32.66 5.54
CA GLU A 336 31.64 33.28 6.47
C GLU A 336 31.87 32.86 7.93
N GLN A 337 32.20 31.57 8.17
CA GLN A 337 32.56 31.10 9.51
C GLN A 337 33.86 31.75 10.02
N GLU A 338 34.86 31.88 9.16
CA GLU A 338 36.10 32.60 9.49
C GLU A 338 35.83 34.09 9.81
N LYS A 339 35.00 34.77 9.01
CA LYS A 339 34.57 36.14 9.28
C LYS A 339 33.78 36.29 10.59
N ARG A 340 32.92 35.31 10.89
CA ARG A 340 32.17 35.26 12.17
C ARG A 340 33.06 34.91 13.35
N ALA A 341 34.07 34.05 13.16
CA ALA A 341 35.04 33.72 14.20
C ALA A 341 35.93 34.91 14.53
N ASP A 342 36.31 35.72 13.55
CA ASP A 342 37.05 36.93 13.76
C ASP A 342 36.21 38.08 14.39
N ALA A 343 34.91 38.14 14.06
CA ALA A 343 33.97 39.05 14.70
C ALA A 343 33.64 38.62 16.14
N ALA A 344 33.54 37.30 16.42
CA ALA A 344 33.24 36.75 17.75
C ALA A 344 34.42 36.90 18.74
N LYS A 345 35.64 37.10 18.26
CA LYS A 345 36.78 37.46 19.14
C LYS A 345 36.68 38.86 19.72
N GLN A 346 35.77 39.68 19.21
CA GLN A 346 35.54 41.05 19.72
C GLN A 346 34.32 41.17 20.66
N GLU A 347 33.45 40.18 20.74
CA GLU A 347 32.30 40.20 21.66
C GLU A 347 32.17 38.88 22.45
N SER A 348 32.96 38.79 23.54
CA SER A 348 32.72 37.80 24.57
C SER A 348 31.62 38.24 25.54
N LYS A 349 30.35 37.88 25.28
CA LYS A 349 29.32 37.82 26.32
C LYS A 349 28.56 36.53 26.19
N GLN A 350 28.61 35.79 27.31
CA GLN A 350 28.03 34.48 27.55
C GLN A 350 26.58 34.37 27.12
N VAL A 351 26.30 33.43 26.22
CA VAL A 351 24.96 32.86 26.03
C VAL A 351 24.94 31.51 26.78
N PRO A 352 23.96 31.25 27.65
CA PRO A 352 23.90 29.98 28.38
C PRO A 352 23.69 28.82 27.42
N ALA A 353 24.50 27.78 27.58
CA ALA A 353 24.38 26.53 26.86
C ALA A 353 22.99 25.91 27.06
N HIS A 354 22.30 25.67 25.99
CA HIS A 354 21.05 24.91 26.00
C HIS A 354 21.39 23.43 26.25
N ASP A 355 21.03 22.94 27.45
CA ASP A 355 21.19 21.53 27.84
C ASP A 355 20.13 20.68 27.12
N PRO A 356 20.52 19.75 26.23
CA PRO A 356 19.54 18.97 25.45
C PRO A 356 19.02 17.71 26.11
N LYS A 357 19.28 17.46 27.39
CA LYS A 357 18.83 16.21 28.07
C LYS A 357 18.48 16.41 29.54
N GLY A 358 17.35 17.06 29.78
CA GLY A 358 16.64 16.86 31.05
C GLY A 358 15.53 15.80 30.87
N PRO A 359 15.20 14.95 31.90
CA PRO A 359 14.04 14.07 31.82
C PRO A 359 12.81 14.93 31.59
N GLY A 360 12.14 14.70 30.44
CA GLY A 360 11.02 15.50 29.98
C GLY A 360 9.93 15.59 31.04
N ARG A 361 9.56 16.82 31.42
CA ARG A 361 8.31 17.06 32.15
C ARG A 361 7.18 16.41 31.38
N PRO A 362 6.21 15.74 32.02
CA PRO A 362 5.06 15.21 31.33
C PRO A 362 4.41 16.35 30.54
N ARG A 363 4.37 16.22 29.21
CA ARG A 363 3.72 17.21 28.34
C ARG A 363 2.24 17.16 28.67
N THR A 364 1.67 18.27 29.11
CA THR A 364 0.23 18.40 29.26
C THR A 364 -0.40 18.22 27.88
N LEU A 365 -1.26 17.21 27.74
CA LEU A 365 -2.03 16.93 26.54
C LEU A 365 -3.47 17.39 26.75
N TYR A 366 -4.07 17.92 25.70
CA TYR A 366 -5.45 18.41 25.71
C TYR A 366 -6.30 17.43 24.91
N ALA A 367 -7.14 16.66 25.61
CA ALA A 367 -7.97 15.62 25.01
C ALA A 367 -9.35 16.17 24.62
N TRP A 368 -9.82 15.78 23.45
CA TRP A 368 -11.09 16.20 22.86
C TRP A 368 -11.87 15.01 22.35
N ARG A 369 -13.18 15.04 22.51
CA ARG A 369 -14.14 14.12 21.89
C ARG A 369 -14.94 14.85 20.84
N ALA A 370 -15.02 14.27 19.65
CA ALA A 370 -15.82 14.78 18.53
C ALA A 370 -16.97 13.84 18.20
N GLU A 371 -18.14 14.39 17.96
CA GLU A 371 -19.29 13.73 17.32
C GLU A 371 -19.26 14.08 15.84
N ILE A 372 -19.25 13.08 14.95
CA ILE A 372 -19.06 13.22 13.50
C ILE A 372 -20.06 12.39 12.72
N THR A 373 -20.23 12.66 11.42
CA THR A 373 -21.14 11.89 10.54
C THR A 373 -20.38 11.16 9.44
N LYS A 374 -20.96 10.08 8.92
CA LYS A 374 -20.57 9.44 7.67
C LYS A 374 -21.78 9.39 6.73
N GLY A 375 -21.86 10.37 5.83
CA GLY A 375 -22.97 10.51 4.88
C GLY A 375 -22.90 9.55 3.70
N GLU A 376 -23.85 9.70 2.78
CA GLU A 376 -24.04 8.81 1.62
C GLU A 376 -22.84 8.84 0.67
N GLU A 377 -22.19 10.00 0.49
CA GLU A 377 -21.00 10.17 -0.37
C GLU A 377 -19.81 9.32 0.10
N LEU A 378 -19.76 9.02 1.40
CA LEU A 378 -18.70 8.22 2.02
C LEU A 378 -19.13 6.79 2.34
N ARG A 379 -20.32 6.36 1.94
CA ARG A 379 -20.90 5.06 2.29
C ARG A 379 -19.98 3.89 2.00
N TYR A 380 -19.31 3.91 0.84
CA TYR A 380 -18.42 2.85 0.41
C TYR A 380 -16.94 3.08 0.75
N VAL A 381 -16.64 4.05 1.61
CA VAL A 381 -15.32 4.26 2.20
C VAL A 381 -15.15 3.29 3.38
N SER A 382 -14.06 2.53 3.41
CA SER A 382 -13.77 1.61 4.52
C SER A 382 -13.56 2.37 5.83
N HIS A 383 -13.66 1.67 6.97
CA HIS A 383 -13.41 2.32 8.27
C HIS A 383 -11.98 2.89 8.37
N LEU A 384 -10.98 2.18 7.84
CA LEU A 384 -9.59 2.66 7.86
C LEU A 384 -9.40 3.89 6.97
N ASP A 385 -10.02 3.92 5.78
CA ASP A 385 -9.95 5.08 4.91
C ASP A 385 -10.71 6.27 5.48
N TYR A 386 -11.83 6.00 6.16
CA TYR A 386 -12.59 7.03 6.89
C TYR A 386 -11.77 7.60 8.06
N ALA A 387 -11.05 6.78 8.81
CA ALA A 387 -10.12 7.25 9.83
C ALA A 387 -8.98 8.08 9.21
N ASN A 388 -8.36 7.60 8.13
CA ASN A 388 -7.31 8.33 7.41
C ASN A 388 -7.79 9.68 6.85
N LEU A 389 -9.07 9.78 6.46
CA LEU A 389 -9.67 11.05 6.04
C LEU A 389 -9.56 12.10 7.16
N PHE A 390 -9.87 11.74 8.41
CA PHE A 390 -9.74 12.65 9.55
C PHE A 390 -8.28 12.96 9.88
N LEU A 391 -7.36 11.97 9.82
CA LEU A 391 -5.94 12.22 10.04
C LEU A 391 -5.42 13.28 9.07
N ARG A 392 -5.77 13.16 7.79
CA ARG A 392 -5.41 14.15 6.76
C ARG A 392 -6.11 15.50 6.97
N ALA A 393 -7.36 15.50 7.45
CA ALA A 393 -8.06 16.75 7.77
C ALA A 393 -7.40 17.48 8.94
N PHE A 394 -6.91 16.77 9.97
CA PHE A 394 -6.14 17.37 11.06
C PHE A 394 -4.85 18.02 10.56
N ASP A 395 -4.12 17.37 9.64
CA ASP A 395 -2.89 17.92 9.05
C ASP A 395 -3.18 19.18 8.20
N ARG A 396 -4.21 19.14 7.33
CA ARG A 396 -4.62 20.33 6.55
C ARG A 396 -5.11 21.48 7.44
N ALA A 397 -5.84 21.14 8.49
CA ALA A 397 -6.28 22.11 9.49
C ALA A 397 -5.14 22.67 10.34
N LYS A 398 -3.90 22.15 10.18
CA LYS A 398 -2.70 22.54 10.96
C LYS A 398 -2.95 22.51 12.47
N LEU A 399 -3.70 21.50 12.95
CA LEU A 399 -3.94 21.33 14.38
C LEU A 399 -2.68 20.72 15.05
N PRO A 400 -2.30 21.19 16.25
CA PRO A 400 -1.10 20.71 16.94
C PRO A 400 -1.33 19.32 17.55
N MET A 401 -1.45 18.30 16.70
CA MET A 401 -1.76 16.91 17.10
C MET A 401 -0.67 16.31 17.99
N ALA A 402 -1.08 15.49 18.96
CA ALA A 402 -0.19 14.64 19.72
C ALA A 402 0.06 13.33 18.97
N TYR A 403 1.28 12.79 19.13
CA TYR A 403 1.70 11.53 18.52
C TYR A 403 2.10 10.52 19.59
N SER A 404 1.97 9.24 19.24
CA SER A 404 2.49 8.15 20.07
C SER A 404 4.02 8.19 20.12
N GLU A 405 4.59 7.66 21.22
CA GLU A 405 6.02 7.47 21.36
C GLU A 405 6.44 6.15 20.69
N GLY A 406 7.61 6.13 20.06
CA GLY A 406 8.16 4.92 19.42
C GLY A 406 8.72 5.17 18.03
N PHE A 407 9.09 4.08 17.34
CA PHE A 407 9.76 4.13 16.04
C PHE A 407 8.85 4.54 14.87
N ASN A 408 7.54 4.36 15.01
CA ASN A 408 6.53 4.79 14.04
C ASN A 408 5.47 5.62 14.79
N PRO A 409 5.67 6.92 14.95
CA PRO A 409 4.71 7.79 15.62
C PRO A 409 3.40 7.85 14.83
N HIS A 410 2.27 7.63 15.51
CA HIS A 410 0.93 7.80 14.96
C HIS A 410 0.21 8.91 15.73
N MET A 411 -0.61 9.70 15.03
CA MET A 411 -1.50 10.64 15.70
C MET A 411 -2.32 9.93 16.74
N LYS A 412 -2.47 10.53 17.91
CA LYS A 412 -3.32 10.01 18.98
C LYS A 412 -4.77 10.31 18.68
N VAL A 413 -5.38 9.45 17.87
CA VAL A 413 -6.80 9.47 17.49
C VAL A 413 -7.38 8.08 17.72
N ALA A 414 -8.55 8.00 18.35
CA ALA A 414 -9.25 6.75 18.61
C ALA A 414 -10.73 6.88 18.24
N PHE A 415 -11.28 5.90 17.53
CA PHE A 415 -12.71 5.83 17.19
C PHE A 415 -13.44 4.90 18.16
N ALA A 416 -14.72 5.19 18.42
CA ALA A 416 -15.54 4.41 19.32
C ALA A 416 -15.78 2.97 18.83
N SER A 417 -16.00 2.81 17.54
CA SER A 417 -16.28 1.51 16.92
C SER A 417 -15.98 1.54 15.43
N ALA A 418 -15.61 0.41 14.87
CA ALA A 418 -15.47 0.27 13.42
C ALA A 418 -16.85 0.25 12.75
N LEU A 419 -17.03 1.06 11.70
CA LEU A 419 -18.23 1.06 10.87
C LEU A 419 -18.03 0.18 9.63
N SER A 420 -18.96 -0.72 9.36
CA SER A 420 -18.88 -1.63 8.21
C SER A 420 -18.95 -0.87 6.89
N LEU A 421 -18.32 -1.41 5.84
CA LEU A 421 -18.45 -0.91 4.47
C LEU A 421 -19.93 -0.96 4.05
N GLY A 422 -20.39 0.07 3.32
CA GLY A 422 -21.77 0.17 2.88
C GLY A 422 -22.75 0.73 3.93
N VAL A 423 -22.27 1.08 5.14
CA VAL A 423 -23.08 1.66 6.22
C VAL A 423 -22.77 3.14 6.36
N THR A 424 -23.82 3.97 6.39
CA THR A 424 -23.79 5.40 6.75
C THR A 424 -23.96 5.57 8.26
N SER A 425 -23.66 6.76 8.78
CA SER A 425 -23.90 7.05 10.20
C SER A 425 -24.27 8.51 10.43
N ALA A 426 -25.30 8.71 11.23
CA ALA A 426 -25.72 10.02 11.69
C ALA A 426 -24.86 10.53 12.87
N SER A 427 -24.24 9.62 13.63
CA SER A 427 -23.45 9.99 14.82
C SER A 427 -22.39 8.91 15.12
N GLU A 428 -21.13 9.27 14.88
CA GLU A 428 -19.93 8.53 15.24
C GLU A 428 -19.10 9.35 16.22
N TYR A 429 -18.18 8.70 16.93
CA TYR A 429 -17.33 9.39 17.90
C TYR A 429 -15.86 9.08 17.70
N MET A 430 -15.03 10.12 17.86
CA MET A 430 -13.57 9.98 17.93
C MET A 430 -13.00 10.85 19.04
N ASP A 431 -12.00 10.32 19.75
CA ASP A 431 -11.16 11.05 20.69
C ASP A 431 -9.83 11.39 20.03
N PHE A 432 -9.30 12.58 20.31
CA PHE A 432 -7.98 13.00 19.84
C PHE A 432 -7.29 13.92 20.87
N GLU A 433 -5.95 13.98 20.78
CA GLU A 433 -5.14 14.75 21.71
C GLU A 433 -4.33 15.83 20.99
N LEU A 434 -4.26 17.02 21.59
CA LEU A 434 -3.46 18.15 21.12
C LEU A 434 -2.28 18.42 22.07
N THR A 435 -1.19 18.93 21.51
CA THR A 435 0.03 19.31 22.26
C THR A 435 0.00 20.77 22.77
N LYS A 436 -0.95 21.57 22.26
CA LYS A 436 -1.15 22.97 22.67
C LYS A 436 -2.63 23.22 22.97
N PRO A 437 -2.95 24.10 23.92
CA PRO A 437 -4.34 24.48 24.16
C PRO A 437 -4.89 25.28 22.99
N LEU A 438 -6.08 24.91 22.54
CA LEU A 438 -6.88 25.65 21.57
C LEU A 438 -8.32 25.73 22.10
N CYS A 439 -9.04 26.79 21.74
CA CYS A 439 -10.46 26.88 22.10
C CYS A 439 -11.34 26.04 21.17
N GLN A 440 -12.48 25.58 21.70
CA GLN A 440 -13.42 24.73 20.97
C GLN A 440 -13.85 25.31 19.61
N PRO A 441 -14.24 26.60 19.48
CA PRO A 441 -14.64 27.16 18.19
C PRO A 441 -13.52 27.13 17.16
N GLU A 442 -12.29 27.43 17.57
CA GLU A 442 -11.12 27.41 16.67
C GLU A 442 -10.88 26.01 16.11
N ILE A 443 -10.89 24.98 16.96
CA ILE A 443 -10.73 23.58 16.51
C ILE A 443 -11.87 23.21 15.57
N PHE A 444 -13.10 23.54 15.94
CA PHE A 444 -14.29 23.24 15.18
C PHE A 444 -14.25 23.82 13.77
N ASP A 445 -14.00 25.14 13.67
CA ASP A 445 -14.01 25.86 12.39
C ASP A 445 -12.88 25.39 11.47
N ARG A 446 -11.66 25.21 12.03
CA ARG A 446 -10.49 24.74 11.29
C ARG A 446 -10.71 23.32 10.75
N LEU A 447 -11.22 22.41 11.57
CA LEU A 447 -11.42 21.02 11.15
C LEU A 447 -12.61 20.91 10.18
N GLN A 448 -13.75 21.56 10.46
CA GLN A 448 -14.93 21.49 9.60
C GLN A 448 -14.66 21.97 8.16
N LYS A 449 -13.82 22.99 8.01
CA LYS A 449 -13.41 23.52 6.69
C LYS A 449 -12.67 22.49 5.83
N GLU A 450 -11.94 21.58 6.46
CA GLU A 450 -11.10 20.59 5.78
C GLU A 450 -11.81 19.24 5.56
N LEU A 451 -13.03 19.08 6.05
CA LEU A 451 -13.80 17.85 5.83
C LEU A 451 -14.43 17.83 4.45
N PRO A 452 -14.38 16.69 3.74
CA PRO A 452 -15.04 16.54 2.44
C PRO A 452 -16.56 16.40 2.58
N PRO A 453 -17.31 16.53 1.46
CA PRO A 453 -18.73 16.19 1.44
C PRO A 453 -18.99 14.81 2.05
N GLY A 454 -20.06 14.66 2.82
CA GLY A 454 -20.40 13.43 3.52
C GLY A 454 -19.78 13.26 4.91
N ALA A 455 -18.76 14.05 5.28
CA ALA A 455 -18.25 14.11 6.65
C ALA A 455 -18.58 15.46 7.28
N LYS A 456 -19.14 15.46 8.49
CA LYS A 456 -19.45 16.68 9.25
C LYS A 456 -19.03 16.50 10.70
N LEU A 457 -18.50 17.55 11.29
CA LEU A 457 -18.32 17.67 12.74
C LEU A 457 -19.60 18.23 13.34
N LEU A 458 -20.25 17.47 14.22
CA LEU A 458 -21.52 17.88 14.85
C LEU A 458 -21.29 18.59 16.18
N LYS A 459 -20.47 18.01 17.02
CA LYS A 459 -20.13 18.53 18.34
C LYS A 459 -18.69 18.26 18.68
N LEU A 460 -18.14 19.08 19.55
CA LEU A 460 -16.81 18.94 20.09
C LEU A 460 -16.85 19.25 21.58
N ARG A 461 -16.23 18.40 22.40
CA ARG A 461 -16.16 18.58 23.86
C ARG A 461 -14.75 18.26 24.37
N GLU A 462 -14.24 19.08 25.27
CA GLU A 462 -12.98 18.82 25.98
C GLU A 462 -13.20 17.69 26.99
N ILE A 463 -12.31 16.70 26.97
CA ILE A 463 -12.33 15.60 27.95
C ILE A 463 -11.53 16.05 29.17
N ARG A 464 -12.17 16.09 30.33
CA ARG A 464 -11.55 16.54 31.57
C ARG A 464 -11.31 15.38 32.55
N GLY A 465 -10.10 15.31 33.06
CA GLY A 465 -9.72 14.32 34.07
C GLY A 465 -9.39 12.93 33.50
N LYS A 466 -9.43 11.90 34.33
CA LYS A 466 -9.21 10.52 33.90
C LYS A 466 -10.47 9.98 33.24
N HIS A 467 -10.33 9.51 32.02
CA HIS A 467 -11.41 8.89 31.22
C HIS A 467 -11.02 7.48 30.77
N LYS A 468 -12.00 6.67 30.49
CA LYS A 468 -11.82 5.34 29.90
C LYS A 468 -11.51 5.49 28.40
N ALA A 469 -10.92 4.47 27.79
CA ALA A 469 -10.78 4.43 26.36
C ALA A 469 -12.16 4.46 25.68
N LEU A 470 -12.34 5.31 24.68
CA LEU A 470 -13.61 5.54 23.99
C LEU A 470 -14.31 4.23 23.55
N MET A 471 -13.54 3.28 23.03
CA MET A 471 -14.05 1.97 22.62
C MET A 471 -14.62 1.15 23.80
N SER A 472 -14.16 1.37 25.03
CA SER A 472 -14.66 0.66 26.21
C SER A 472 -15.89 1.31 26.85
N GLU A 473 -16.23 2.53 26.42
CA GLU A 473 -17.44 3.23 26.86
C GLU A 473 -18.65 2.93 25.94
N ALA A 474 -18.41 2.45 24.72
CA ALA A 474 -19.45 2.09 23.76
C ALA A 474 -20.01 0.70 24.11
N ASP A 475 -21.27 0.62 24.48
CA ASP A 475 -21.98 -0.61 24.83
C ASP A 475 -23.22 -0.91 23.99
N GLU A 476 -23.67 0.06 23.15
CA GLU A 476 -24.87 -0.03 22.36
C GLU A 476 -24.76 0.77 21.04
N ALA A 477 -25.38 0.27 19.98
CA ALA A 477 -25.54 0.99 18.72
C ALA A 477 -26.92 0.76 18.10
N ILE A 478 -27.57 1.83 17.70
CA ILE A 478 -28.89 1.79 17.07
C ILE A 478 -28.74 1.94 15.57
N TYR A 479 -29.40 1.06 14.82
CA TYR A 479 -29.38 1.03 13.37
C TYR A 479 -30.78 1.12 12.78
N ILE A 480 -30.90 1.84 11.65
CA ILE A 480 -32.06 1.80 10.77
C ILE A 480 -31.65 1.14 9.47
N LEU A 481 -32.40 0.13 9.07
CA LEU A 481 -32.26 -0.55 7.79
C LEU A 481 -33.48 -0.22 6.94
N ARG A 482 -33.26 0.07 5.65
CA ARG A 482 -34.33 0.21 4.65
C ARG A 482 -34.04 -0.73 3.51
N VAL A 483 -35.04 -1.56 3.16
CA VAL A 483 -34.90 -2.54 2.09
C VAL A 483 -36.15 -2.57 1.23
N PRO A 484 -36.04 -2.63 -0.12
CA PRO A 484 -37.20 -2.78 -0.99
C PRO A 484 -38.03 -3.99 -0.59
N PHE A 485 -39.36 -3.80 -0.44
CA PHE A 485 -40.26 -4.84 0.00
C PHE A 485 -41.62 -4.70 -0.72
N ALA A 486 -41.95 -5.71 -1.51
CA ALA A 486 -43.21 -5.77 -2.26
C ALA A 486 -44.39 -6.40 -1.47
N GLY A 487 -44.12 -6.88 -0.25
CA GLY A 487 -45.10 -7.53 0.62
C GLY A 487 -45.91 -6.52 1.46
N THR A 488 -46.86 -7.06 2.21
CA THR A 488 -47.70 -6.29 3.15
C THR A 488 -47.05 -6.24 4.55
N GLU A 489 -47.46 -5.28 5.37
CA GLU A 489 -47.04 -5.19 6.78
C GLU A 489 -47.37 -6.49 7.55
N ALA A 490 -48.51 -7.11 7.26
CA ALA A 490 -48.90 -8.38 7.88
C ALA A 490 -47.90 -9.52 7.57
N GLN A 491 -47.38 -9.58 6.34
CA GLN A 491 -46.38 -10.56 5.95
C GLN A 491 -45.04 -10.28 6.65
N ALA A 492 -44.57 -9.04 6.69
CA ALA A 492 -43.37 -8.67 7.42
C ALA A 492 -43.48 -9.02 8.92
N ARG A 493 -44.66 -8.79 9.50
CA ARG A 493 -44.97 -9.04 10.91
C ARG A 493 -44.79 -10.53 11.26
N VAL A 494 -45.28 -11.43 10.40
CA VAL A 494 -45.14 -12.89 10.62
C VAL A 494 -43.66 -13.28 10.80
N SER A 495 -42.80 -12.88 9.85
CA SER A 495 -41.38 -13.22 9.85
C SER A 495 -40.60 -12.55 11.01
N ILE A 496 -40.83 -11.25 11.22
CA ILE A 496 -40.09 -10.48 12.25
C ILE A 496 -40.53 -10.87 13.65
N ASP A 497 -41.84 -11.09 13.88
CA ASP A 497 -42.33 -11.56 15.18
C ASP A 497 -41.85 -12.99 15.49
N ALA A 498 -41.77 -13.85 14.46
CA ALA A 498 -41.19 -15.18 14.61
C ALA A 498 -39.72 -15.11 15.06
N TYR A 499 -38.90 -14.27 14.42
CA TYR A 499 -37.53 -14.00 14.86
C TYR A 499 -37.52 -13.43 16.29
N ASN A 500 -38.35 -12.42 16.59
CA ASN A 500 -38.38 -11.78 17.90
C ASN A 500 -38.73 -12.76 19.02
N LYS A 501 -39.61 -13.74 18.78
CA LYS A 501 -40.05 -14.78 19.73
C LYS A 501 -39.14 -16.00 19.78
N ALA A 502 -38.26 -16.19 18.80
CA ALA A 502 -37.34 -17.31 18.77
C ALA A 502 -36.39 -17.28 19.99
N ALA A 503 -36.17 -18.42 20.63
CA ALA A 503 -35.25 -18.56 21.75
C ALA A 503 -33.79 -18.47 21.31
N GLU A 504 -33.50 -18.96 20.11
CA GLU A 504 -32.18 -18.97 19.48
C GLU A 504 -32.30 -18.60 18.00
N ALA A 505 -31.29 -17.87 17.48
CA ALA A 505 -31.20 -17.49 16.08
C ALA A 505 -29.71 -17.33 15.68
N VAL A 506 -29.12 -18.41 15.16
CA VAL A 506 -27.68 -18.51 14.92
C VAL A 506 -27.30 -18.14 13.50
N TRP A 507 -26.41 -17.17 13.36
CA TRP A 507 -25.78 -16.79 12.10
C TRP A 507 -24.39 -17.42 11.94
N HIS A 508 -24.17 -18.11 10.82
CA HIS A 508 -22.88 -18.70 10.47
C HIS A 508 -22.01 -17.68 9.74
N ARG A 509 -21.16 -16.94 10.48
CA ARG A 509 -20.23 -15.97 9.89
C ARG A 509 -19.02 -16.69 9.29
N VAL A 510 -18.90 -16.67 7.97
CA VAL A 510 -17.75 -17.21 7.25
C VAL A 510 -16.79 -16.08 6.88
N THR A 511 -15.52 -16.24 7.23
CA THR A 511 -14.42 -15.36 6.81
C THR A 511 -13.30 -16.20 6.19
N PRO A 512 -12.39 -15.65 5.36
CA PRO A 512 -11.28 -16.41 4.77
C PRO A 512 -10.39 -17.15 5.78
N LYS A 513 -10.40 -16.70 7.05
CA LYS A 513 -9.55 -17.26 8.11
C LYS A 513 -10.29 -18.15 9.10
N LYS A 514 -11.60 -17.98 9.24
CA LYS A 514 -12.36 -18.64 10.32
C LYS A 514 -13.86 -18.58 10.07
N THR A 515 -14.56 -19.67 10.39
CA THR A 515 -16.02 -19.71 10.55
C THR A 515 -16.36 -19.58 12.03
N ARG A 516 -17.41 -18.82 12.35
CA ARG A 516 -17.95 -18.64 13.72
C ARG A 516 -19.46 -18.66 13.68
N ASP A 517 -20.04 -19.32 14.67
CA ASP A 517 -21.46 -19.27 14.95
C ASP A 517 -21.73 -18.10 15.91
N ILE A 518 -22.70 -17.28 15.56
CA ILE A 518 -23.07 -16.08 16.30
C ILE A 518 -24.55 -16.20 16.65
N GLU A 519 -24.84 -16.37 17.95
CA GLU A 519 -26.20 -16.28 18.45
C GLU A 519 -26.65 -14.82 18.44
N THR A 520 -27.49 -14.45 17.48
CA THR A 520 -27.85 -13.05 17.24
C THR A 520 -28.68 -12.46 18.38
N LYS A 521 -29.49 -13.26 19.05
CA LYS A 521 -30.35 -12.83 20.15
C LYS A 521 -29.59 -12.28 21.34
N GLN A 522 -28.35 -12.76 21.59
CA GLN A 522 -27.50 -12.26 22.67
C GLN A 522 -27.05 -10.82 22.46
N TYR A 523 -27.10 -10.34 21.22
CA TYR A 523 -26.70 -8.98 20.86
C TYR A 523 -27.89 -8.03 20.59
N MET A 524 -29.14 -8.53 20.66
CA MET A 524 -30.31 -7.68 20.51
C MET A 524 -30.76 -7.21 21.89
N LYS A 525 -30.73 -5.87 22.10
CA LYS A 525 -31.18 -5.26 23.37
C LYS A 525 -32.69 -5.18 23.44
N GLU A 526 -33.32 -4.82 22.32
CA GLU A 526 -34.75 -4.72 22.16
C GLU A 526 -35.22 -5.60 20.98
N PRO A 527 -36.48 -6.02 20.94
CA PRO A 527 -37.07 -6.67 19.76
C PRO A 527 -36.90 -5.79 18.51
N VAL A 528 -36.65 -6.43 17.36
CA VAL A 528 -36.58 -5.71 16.08
C VAL A 528 -37.92 -5.03 15.81
N ALA A 529 -37.92 -3.71 15.77
CA ALA A 529 -39.08 -2.92 15.39
C ALA A 529 -39.09 -2.70 13.87
N PHE A 530 -40.27 -2.57 13.26
CA PHE A 530 -40.38 -2.38 11.81
C PHE A 530 -41.61 -1.56 11.41
N ALA A 531 -41.54 -1.00 10.21
CA ALA A 531 -42.66 -0.33 9.53
C ALA A 531 -42.56 -0.62 8.02
N VAL A 532 -43.68 -0.70 7.34
CA VAL A 532 -43.77 -0.84 5.88
C VAL A 532 -44.43 0.40 5.30
N ALA A 533 -43.74 1.11 4.43
CA ALA A 533 -44.24 2.28 3.74
C ALA A 533 -43.57 2.42 2.35
N ASP A 534 -44.30 2.93 1.37
CA ASP A 534 -43.80 3.29 0.04
C ASP A 534 -42.98 2.19 -0.67
N GLY A 535 -43.34 0.92 -0.47
CA GLY A 535 -42.63 -0.23 -1.06
C GLY A 535 -41.29 -0.54 -0.40
N GLU A 536 -41.02 0.02 0.78
CA GLU A 536 -39.83 -0.30 1.60
C GLU A 536 -40.24 -0.86 2.98
N LEU A 537 -39.46 -1.81 3.46
CA LEU A 537 -39.46 -2.24 4.86
C LEU A 537 -38.37 -1.49 5.60
N GLN A 538 -38.74 -0.71 6.58
CA GLN A 538 -37.82 -0.09 7.53
C GLN A 538 -37.76 -0.94 8.78
N MET A 539 -36.55 -1.27 9.24
CA MET A 539 -36.30 -2.01 10.48
C MET A 539 -35.40 -1.18 11.40
N THR A 540 -35.71 -1.20 12.68
CA THR A 540 -34.84 -0.60 13.72
C THR A 540 -34.27 -1.70 14.59
N MET A 541 -32.96 -1.70 14.75
CA MET A 541 -32.22 -2.69 15.52
C MET A 541 -31.36 -2.00 16.58
N ASP A 542 -31.57 -2.36 17.84
CA ASP A 542 -30.75 -1.93 18.97
C ASP A 542 -29.77 -3.06 19.30
N ILE A 543 -28.49 -2.83 19.02
CA ILE A 543 -27.45 -3.86 19.05
C ILE A 543 -26.44 -3.57 20.14
N VAL A 544 -26.25 -4.56 21.02
CA VAL A 544 -25.25 -4.53 22.12
C VAL A 544 -23.85 -4.69 21.54
N ILE A 545 -22.94 -3.85 22.01
CA ILE A 545 -21.51 -3.93 21.70
C ILE A 545 -20.82 -4.53 22.93
N THR A 546 -20.11 -5.64 22.76
CA THR A 546 -19.34 -6.29 23.83
C THR A 546 -17.85 -6.30 23.53
N GLN A 547 -17.02 -6.58 24.53
CA GLN A 547 -15.57 -6.72 24.35
C GLN A 547 -15.20 -7.87 23.41
N SER A 548 -16.04 -8.92 23.32
CA SER A 548 -15.85 -10.06 22.42
C SER A 548 -16.35 -9.82 20.98
N GLY A 549 -17.05 -8.71 20.73
CA GLY A 549 -17.60 -8.33 19.44
C GLY A 549 -19.08 -8.00 19.48
N SER A 550 -19.72 -8.02 18.30
CA SER A 550 -21.13 -7.75 18.09
C SER A 550 -21.63 -8.44 16.82
N VAL A 551 -22.96 -8.45 16.63
CA VAL A 551 -23.59 -8.86 15.36
C VAL A 551 -23.70 -7.65 14.42
N LYS A 552 -23.64 -7.90 13.11
CA LYS A 552 -23.87 -6.85 12.12
C LYS A 552 -25.36 -6.79 11.75
N PRO A 553 -25.94 -5.60 11.54
CA PRO A 553 -27.36 -5.48 11.16
C PRO A 553 -27.71 -6.27 9.89
N LEU A 554 -26.80 -6.31 8.90
CA LEU A 554 -27.01 -7.08 7.68
C LEU A 554 -27.04 -8.59 7.94
N GLU A 555 -26.32 -9.10 8.94
CA GLU A 555 -26.33 -10.51 9.32
C GLU A 555 -27.68 -10.90 9.93
N VAL A 556 -28.23 -10.02 10.76
CA VAL A 556 -29.59 -10.20 11.34
C VAL A 556 -30.65 -10.17 10.24
N LEU A 557 -30.60 -9.20 9.34
CA LEU A 557 -31.53 -9.13 8.20
C LEU A 557 -31.42 -10.38 7.30
N SER A 558 -30.20 -10.83 7.01
CA SER A 558 -29.97 -12.03 6.19
C SER A 558 -30.49 -13.30 6.85
N LEU A 559 -30.34 -13.41 8.17
CA LEU A 559 -30.89 -14.51 8.96
C LEU A 559 -32.41 -14.50 8.93
N ILE A 560 -33.06 -13.35 9.16
CA ILE A 560 -34.52 -13.22 9.10
C ILE A 560 -35.04 -13.55 7.70
N ALA A 561 -34.37 -13.08 6.66
CA ALA A 561 -34.75 -13.38 5.28
C ALA A 561 -34.67 -14.88 4.96
N LYS A 562 -33.62 -15.56 5.45
CA LYS A 562 -33.34 -16.96 5.14
C LYS A 562 -34.16 -17.93 6.01
N ASP A 563 -34.09 -17.76 7.35
CA ASP A 563 -34.57 -18.76 8.30
C ASP A 563 -35.98 -18.46 8.83
N PHE A 564 -36.45 -17.21 8.63
CA PHE A 564 -37.80 -16.76 9.00
C PHE A 564 -38.60 -16.27 7.80
N GLU A 565 -38.19 -16.62 6.59
CA GLU A 565 -38.91 -16.45 5.33
C GLU A 565 -39.35 -15.00 5.02
N LEU A 566 -38.57 -13.98 5.44
CA LEU A 566 -38.83 -12.61 5.08
C LEU A 566 -38.43 -12.36 3.61
N ALA A 567 -39.40 -12.06 2.76
CA ALA A 567 -39.24 -11.93 1.31
C ALA A 567 -38.52 -10.62 0.92
N VAL A 568 -37.27 -10.44 1.29
CA VAL A 568 -36.40 -9.31 0.93
C VAL A 568 -35.09 -9.77 0.34
N ASN A 569 -34.42 -8.90 -0.42
CA ASN A 569 -33.02 -9.08 -0.82
C ASN A 569 -32.11 -8.30 0.15
N PRO A 570 -31.39 -8.96 1.09
CA PRO A 570 -30.53 -8.29 2.06
C PRO A 570 -29.43 -7.44 1.40
N ALA A 571 -28.95 -7.81 0.20
CA ALA A 571 -27.94 -7.06 -0.52
C ALA A 571 -28.41 -5.67 -1.00
N ALA A 572 -29.72 -5.47 -1.12
CA ALA A 572 -30.32 -4.19 -1.48
C ALA A 572 -30.57 -3.25 -0.28
N ALA A 573 -30.25 -3.71 0.95
CA ALA A 573 -30.51 -2.94 2.15
C ALA A 573 -29.62 -1.69 2.24
N ARG A 574 -30.22 -0.57 2.59
CA ARG A 574 -29.53 0.65 3.03
C ARG A 574 -29.51 0.66 4.55
N ILE A 575 -28.31 0.75 5.11
CA ILE A 575 -28.11 0.66 6.56
C ILE A 575 -27.48 1.96 7.05
N GLU A 576 -28.10 2.55 8.07
CA GLU A 576 -27.63 3.75 8.74
C GLU A 576 -27.50 3.50 10.25
N ARG A 577 -26.34 3.80 10.82
CA ARG A 577 -26.19 3.84 12.26
C ARG A 577 -26.68 5.19 12.77
N GLN A 578 -27.69 5.18 13.64
CA GLN A 578 -28.25 6.40 14.22
C GLN A 578 -27.36 6.98 15.32
N GLY A 579 -26.60 6.13 16.00
CA GLY A 579 -25.65 6.54 17.01
C GLY A 579 -25.06 5.37 17.79
N ILE A 580 -24.05 5.71 18.57
CA ILE A 580 -23.41 4.83 19.53
C ILE A 580 -23.66 5.42 20.92
N PHE A 581 -23.98 4.55 21.87
CA PHE A 581 -24.31 4.93 23.23
C PHE A 581 -23.41 4.19 24.23
N GLY A 582 -23.30 4.77 25.44
CA GLY A 582 -22.65 4.17 26.58
C GLY A 582 -23.46 4.48 27.82
N HIS A 583 -23.84 3.46 28.58
CA HIS A 583 -24.66 3.61 29.80
C HIS A 583 -25.97 4.40 29.52
N GLY A 584 -26.59 4.20 28.37
CA GLY A 584 -27.81 4.86 27.97
C GLY A 584 -27.67 6.35 27.58
N LYS A 585 -26.44 6.86 27.42
CA LYS A 585 -26.15 8.25 27.02
C LYS A 585 -25.36 8.30 25.72
N LYS A 586 -25.47 9.41 24.98
CA LYS A 586 -24.55 9.67 23.87
C LYS A 586 -23.11 9.77 24.39
N LEU A 587 -22.14 9.20 23.68
CA LEU A 587 -20.76 9.20 24.12
C LEU A 587 -20.16 10.61 24.27
N ILE A 588 -20.65 11.60 23.50
CA ILE A 588 -20.22 12.99 23.66
C ILE A 588 -20.58 13.56 25.04
N ASP A 589 -21.62 13.04 25.69
CA ASP A 589 -22.07 13.50 27.00
C ASP A 589 -21.30 12.84 28.17
N LEU A 590 -20.46 11.86 27.85
CA LEU A 590 -19.55 11.20 28.79
C LEU A 590 -18.13 11.81 28.78
N ALA A 591 -17.85 12.80 27.93
CA ALA A 591 -16.57 13.49 27.81
C ALA A 591 -16.30 14.48 28.94
#